data_c0bb5fcbaa87376b2f716acefaff175a
#
_entry.id   c0bb5fcbaa87376b2f716acefaff175a
#
_cell.length_a   1.000
_cell.length_b   1.000
_cell.length_c   1.000
_cell.angle_alpha   90.00
_cell.angle_beta   90.00
_cell.angle_gamma   90.00
#
_symmetry.space_group_name_H-M   'P 1'
#
loop_
_entity.id
_entity.type
_entity.pdbx_description
1 polymer ?
#
loop_
_entity_poly.entity_id
_entity_poly.type
_entity_poly.pdbx_seq_one_letter_code
_entity_poly.pdbx_strand_id
1 'polypeptide(L)'
;VTSVFLSGDGRMGASLRTLIQRGDPAAAGLSLCPSAADADVVLDYSHPIATAALVAELGSLGRPLLVGTTGLPDELVAGLRGLSEHSPVVLAPNTGTGIAVLAGLVEDAVAALGPGWDIEVMEMHHRKKVDSPSGTAWMLVERAAGNGRDRAVPARVGEVGPRTDAEIGVQSLRGGDVVGEHTVYLVGQGERIELTHRCWDRLTFARGGLRVARWLCEAGRQPGLYSMADVLAAADQRATS
;
A
#
# COMPACT_ATOMS: atom_id res chain seq x y z
N VAL A 1 -14.42 -4.92 -22.22
CA VAL A 1 -14.50 -3.95 -21.13
C VAL A 1 -14.64 -4.73 -19.83
N THR A 2 -13.78 -4.48 -18.86
CA THR A 2 -13.78 -5.14 -17.55
C THR A 2 -14.74 -4.43 -16.61
N SER A 3 -15.69 -5.17 -16.04
CA SER A 3 -16.66 -4.64 -15.06
C SER A 3 -16.07 -4.60 -13.66
N VAL A 4 -16.18 -3.45 -13.00
CA VAL A 4 -15.60 -3.16 -11.68
C VAL A 4 -16.73 -2.87 -10.69
N PHE A 5 -16.85 -3.67 -9.65
CA PHE A 5 -17.63 -3.31 -8.49
C PHE A 5 -16.76 -2.58 -7.47
N LEU A 6 -17.25 -1.45 -6.99
CA LEU A 6 -16.52 -0.61 -6.05
C LEU A 6 -17.28 -0.53 -4.72
N SER A 7 -16.74 -1.17 -3.69
CA SER A 7 -17.19 -1.09 -2.32
C SER A 7 -16.56 0.11 -1.62
N GLY A 8 -17.41 0.93 -0.99
CA GLY A 8 -17.01 2.12 -0.25
C GLY A 8 -17.27 3.45 -0.98
N ASP A 9 -17.86 4.38 -0.22
CA ASP A 9 -18.24 5.72 -0.67
C ASP A 9 -17.33 6.83 -0.11
N GLY A 10 -16.22 6.42 0.52
CA GLY A 10 -15.21 7.33 1.04
C GLY A 10 -14.42 8.05 -0.08
N ARG A 11 -13.41 8.81 0.34
CA ARG A 11 -12.56 9.59 -0.59
C ARG A 11 -11.93 8.74 -1.70
N MET A 12 -11.47 7.52 -1.39
CA MET A 12 -10.88 6.63 -2.41
C MET A 12 -11.94 6.13 -3.39
N GLY A 13 -13.09 5.68 -2.90
CA GLY A 13 -14.20 5.27 -3.75
C GLY A 13 -14.65 6.38 -4.71
N ALA A 14 -14.80 7.61 -4.20
CA ALA A 14 -15.14 8.78 -5.03
C ALA A 14 -14.06 9.07 -6.09
N SER A 15 -12.79 8.97 -5.74
CA SER A 15 -11.68 9.15 -6.68
C SER A 15 -11.68 8.11 -7.79
N LEU A 16 -11.88 6.83 -7.47
CA LEU A 16 -11.96 5.74 -8.43
C LEU A 16 -13.16 5.91 -9.39
N ARG A 17 -14.34 6.22 -8.85
CA ARG A 17 -15.54 6.53 -9.68
C ARG A 17 -15.25 7.68 -10.64
N THR A 18 -14.65 8.75 -10.12
CA THR A 18 -14.31 9.93 -10.94
C THR A 18 -13.37 9.58 -12.08
N LEU A 19 -12.31 8.80 -11.83
CA LEU A 19 -11.35 8.40 -12.85
C LEU A 19 -12.01 7.53 -13.93
N ILE A 20 -12.84 6.56 -13.55
CA ILE A 20 -13.53 5.68 -14.47
C ILE A 20 -14.54 6.48 -15.33
N GLN A 21 -15.36 7.33 -14.69
CA GLN A 21 -16.38 8.12 -15.38
C GLN A 21 -15.82 9.19 -16.32
N ARG A 22 -14.64 9.75 -15.99
CA ARG A 22 -13.97 10.75 -16.84
C ARG A 22 -13.10 10.15 -17.94
N GLY A 23 -12.96 8.83 -17.99
CA GLY A 23 -12.12 8.15 -18.96
C GLY A 23 -10.63 8.46 -18.76
N ASP A 24 -10.17 8.55 -17.49
CA ASP A 24 -8.72 8.67 -17.21
C ASP A 24 -7.98 7.51 -17.89
N PRO A 25 -6.80 7.75 -18.50
CA PRO A 25 -6.02 6.70 -19.15
C PRO A 25 -5.75 5.50 -18.24
N ALA A 26 -5.63 5.72 -16.93
CA ALA A 26 -5.53 4.65 -15.95
C ALA A 26 -6.81 3.81 -15.83
N ALA A 27 -7.95 4.27 -16.26
CA ALA A 27 -9.23 3.54 -16.26
C ALA A 27 -9.61 2.96 -17.64
N ALA A 28 -8.73 3.06 -18.63
CA ALA A 28 -9.04 2.57 -19.98
C ALA A 28 -9.48 1.09 -19.96
N GLY A 29 -10.60 0.79 -20.58
CA GLY A 29 -11.18 -0.56 -20.63
C GLY A 29 -11.89 -1.01 -19.35
N LEU A 30 -12.07 -0.15 -18.35
CA LEU A 30 -12.81 -0.43 -17.12
C LEU A 30 -14.17 0.29 -17.13
N SER A 31 -15.19 -0.36 -16.57
CA SER A 31 -16.52 0.24 -16.36
C SER A 31 -17.06 -0.16 -14.99
N LEU A 32 -17.88 0.70 -14.40
CA LEU A 32 -18.54 0.39 -13.14
C LEU A 32 -19.73 -0.55 -13.37
N CYS A 33 -19.92 -1.49 -12.43
CA CYS A 33 -21.13 -2.31 -12.34
C CYS A 33 -21.81 -2.17 -10.98
N PRO A 34 -23.10 -2.52 -10.87
CA PRO A 34 -23.89 -2.24 -9.66
C PRO A 34 -23.68 -3.24 -8.51
N SER A 35 -23.17 -4.44 -8.77
CA SER A 35 -23.04 -5.49 -7.76
C SER A 35 -21.73 -6.26 -7.89
N ALA A 36 -21.29 -6.89 -6.81
CA ALA A 36 -20.11 -7.76 -6.80
C ALA A 36 -20.36 -9.04 -7.65
N ALA A 37 -21.59 -9.51 -7.73
CA ALA A 37 -21.95 -10.68 -8.53
C ALA A 37 -21.77 -10.45 -10.02
N ASP A 38 -21.97 -9.22 -10.52
CA ASP A 38 -21.84 -8.85 -11.91
C ASP A 38 -20.43 -8.38 -12.30
N ALA A 39 -19.52 -8.31 -11.32
CA ALA A 39 -18.19 -7.76 -11.51
C ALA A 39 -17.21 -8.80 -12.03
N ASP A 40 -16.29 -8.38 -12.91
CA ASP A 40 -15.07 -9.13 -13.22
C ASP A 40 -14.02 -8.98 -12.12
N VAL A 41 -14.04 -7.83 -11.40
CA VAL A 41 -13.14 -7.53 -10.28
C VAL A 41 -13.83 -6.63 -9.26
N VAL A 42 -13.52 -6.87 -8.00
CA VAL A 42 -14.04 -6.10 -6.86
C VAL A 42 -12.91 -5.26 -6.24
N LEU A 43 -13.18 -3.98 -6.01
CA LEU A 43 -12.27 -3.06 -5.33
C LEU A 43 -12.92 -2.60 -4.02
N ASP A 44 -12.35 -2.97 -2.88
CA ASP A 44 -12.83 -2.58 -1.57
C ASP A 44 -11.98 -1.48 -0.94
N TYR A 45 -12.60 -0.32 -0.73
CA TYR A 45 -12.06 0.83 -0.02
C TYR A 45 -13.09 1.35 1.00
N SER A 46 -13.64 0.45 1.75
CA SER A 46 -14.72 0.72 2.70
C SER A 46 -14.21 0.83 4.15
N HIS A 47 -14.70 -0.02 5.02
CA HIS A 47 -14.28 -0.16 6.41
C HIS A 47 -14.39 -1.64 6.85
N PRO A 48 -13.73 -2.08 7.94
CA PRO A 48 -13.59 -3.49 8.27
C PRO A 48 -14.89 -4.29 8.32
N ILE A 49 -15.99 -3.71 8.82
CA ILE A 49 -17.30 -4.40 8.88
C ILE A 49 -17.84 -4.65 7.47
N ALA A 50 -17.75 -3.67 6.57
CA ALA A 50 -18.21 -3.84 5.20
C ALA A 50 -17.30 -4.80 4.42
N THR A 51 -15.98 -4.74 4.63
CA THR A 51 -15.03 -5.72 4.08
C THR A 51 -15.39 -7.14 4.53
N ALA A 52 -15.75 -7.35 5.79
CA ALA A 52 -16.14 -8.68 6.30
C ALA A 52 -17.40 -9.22 5.59
N ALA A 53 -18.42 -8.37 5.43
CA ALA A 53 -19.64 -8.73 4.69
C ALA A 53 -19.33 -9.07 3.22
N LEU A 54 -18.47 -8.27 2.58
CA LEU A 54 -18.06 -8.49 1.20
C LEU A 54 -17.27 -9.80 1.03
N VAL A 55 -16.36 -10.11 1.96
CA VAL A 55 -15.59 -11.37 1.94
C VAL A 55 -16.53 -12.58 2.05
N ALA A 56 -17.54 -12.50 2.91
CA ALA A 56 -18.56 -13.55 3.04
C ALA A 56 -19.37 -13.73 1.74
N GLU A 57 -19.77 -12.62 1.09
CA GLU A 57 -20.46 -12.65 -0.21
C GLU A 57 -19.58 -13.27 -1.31
N LEU A 58 -18.31 -12.87 -1.39
CA LEU A 58 -17.38 -13.31 -2.41
C LEU A 58 -16.95 -14.77 -2.26
N GLY A 59 -17.06 -15.37 -1.08
CA GLY A 59 -16.68 -16.75 -0.80
C GLY A 59 -17.29 -17.78 -1.76
N SER A 60 -18.48 -17.50 -2.31
CA SER A 60 -19.16 -18.34 -3.31
C SER A 60 -18.99 -17.89 -4.75
N LEU A 61 -18.48 -16.68 -4.99
CA LEU A 61 -18.44 -16.06 -6.32
C LEU A 61 -17.11 -16.20 -7.03
N GLY A 62 -16.02 -16.48 -6.31
CA GLY A 62 -14.67 -16.62 -6.87
C GLY A 62 -14.17 -15.37 -7.61
N ARG A 63 -14.61 -14.17 -7.23
CA ARG A 63 -14.25 -12.94 -7.91
C ARG A 63 -12.89 -12.41 -7.44
N PRO A 64 -12.02 -11.94 -8.35
CA PRO A 64 -10.80 -11.24 -8.00
C PRO A 64 -11.08 -10.03 -7.10
N LEU A 65 -10.26 -9.84 -6.06
CA LEU A 65 -10.51 -8.82 -5.04
C LEU A 65 -9.26 -7.99 -4.76
N LEU A 66 -9.41 -6.66 -4.76
CA LEU A 66 -8.47 -5.74 -4.11
C LEU A 66 -9.07 -5.26 -2.79
N VAL A 67 -8.34 -5.40 -1.70
CA VAL A 67 -8.66 -4.80 -0.41
C VAL A 67 -7.68 -3.68 -0.09
N GLY A 68 -8.17 -2.45 -0.20
CA GLY A 68 -7.47 -1.23 0.21
C GLY A 68 -7.94 -0.69 1.57
N THR A 69 -8.92 -1.35 2.18
CA THR A 69 -9.42 -1.01 3.52
C THR A 69 -8.31 -1.21 4.56
N THR A 70 -8.15 -0.24 5.45
CA THR A 70 -7.15 -0.24 6.53
C THR A 70 -7.76 -0.66 7.87
N GLY A 71 -6.90 -1.06 8.83
CA GLY A 71 -7.34 -1.41 10.19
C GLY A 71 -8.15 -2.71 10.25
N LEU A 72 -7.84 -3.67 9.38
CA LEU A 72 -8.47 -4.98 9.39
C LEU A 72 -8.03 -5.77 10.62
N PRO A 73 -8.97 -6.40 11.36
CA PRO A 73 -8.61 -7.32 12.42
C PRO A 73 -8.03 -8.63 11.86
N ASP A 74 -7.24 -9.33 12.68
CA ASP A 74 -6.53 -10.54 12.27
C ASP A 74 -7.45 -11.64 11.74
N GLU A 75 -8.65 -11.77 12.31
CA GLU A 75 -9.66 -12.73 11.86
C GLU A 75 -10.13 -12.43 10.42
N LEU A 76 -10.23 -11.15 10.07
CA LEU A 76 -10.61 -10.77 8.71
C LEU A 76 -9.45 -11.00 7.74
N VAL A 77 -8.21 -10.75 8.14
CA VAL A 77 -7.02 -11.10 7.35
C VAL A 77 -6.94 -12.60 7.12
N ALA A 78 -7.27 -13.42 8.13
CA ALA A 78 -7.38 -14.87 7.97
C ALA A 78 -8.48 -15.27 6.98
N GLY A 79 -9.65 -14.60 7.04
CA GLY A 79 -10.72 -14.77 6.05
C GLY A 79 -10.30 -14.45 4.61
N LEU A 80 -9.50 -13.39 4.42
CA LEU A 80 -8.93 -13.06 3.10
C LEU A 80 -7.94 -14.12 2.61
N ARG A 81 -7.15 -14.72 3.50
CA ARG A 81 -6.28 -15.87 3.17
C ARG A 81 -7.11 -17.06 2.70
N GLY A 82 -8.20 -17.40 3.40
CA GLY A 82 -9.12 -18.46 2.97
C GLY A 82 -9.75 -18.17 1.60
N LEU A 83 -10.21 -16.95 1.36
CA LEU A 83 -10.72 -16.52 0.03
C LEU A 83 -9.65 -16.66 -1.05
N SER A 84 -8.40 -16.37 -0.73
CA SER A 84 -7.28 -16.41 -1.68
C SER A 84 -6.90 -17.83 -2.13
N GLU A 85 -7.39 -18.89 -1.49
CA GLU A 85 -7.20 -20.27 -1.94
C GLU A 85 -7.99 -20.56 -3.24
N HIS A 86 -9.02 -19.76 -3.52
CA HIS A 86 -9.94 -19.99 -4.65
C HIS A 86 -10.02 -18.79 -5.60
N SER A 87 -9.51 -17.63 -5.21
CA SER A 87 -9.56 -16.40 -6.01
C SER A 87 -8.29 -15.56 -5.80
N PRO A 88 -7.83 -14.80 -6.81
CA PRO A 88 -6.73 -13.88 -6.61
C PRO A 88 -7.17 -12.68 -5.76
N VAL A 89 -6.48 -12.46 -4.64
CA VAL A 89 -6.74 -11.38 -3.70
C VAL A 89 -5.50 -10.52 -3.56
N VAL A 90 -5.61 -9.21 -3.74
CA VAL A 90 -4.56 -8.24 -3.42
C VAL A 90 -4.92 -7.53 -2.13
N LEU A 91 -4.08 -7.67 -1.10
CA LEU A 91 -4.20 -6.90 0.14
C LEU A 91 -3.19 -5.74 0.10
N ALA A 92 -3.69 -4.54 -0.11
CA ALA A 92 -2.87 -3.35 -0.28
C ALA A 92 -3.50 -2.10 0.39
N PRO A 93 -3.24 -1.87 1.68
CA PRO A 93 -3.72 -0.68 2.40
C PRO A 93 -3.27 0.64 1.77
N ASN A 94 -2.20 0.61 0.96
CA ASN A 94 -1.72 1.72 0.16
C ASN A 94 -1.42 1.24 -1.26
N THR A 95 -2.20 1.71 -2.22
CA THR A 95 -2.07 1.35 -3.64
C THR A 95 -1.21 2.33 -4.47
N GLY A 96 -0.52 3.26 -3.82
CA GLY A 96 0.41 4.15 -4.50
C GLY A 96 1.59 3.40 -5.13
N THR A 97 1.74 3.49 -6.45
CA THR A 97 2.84 2.80 -7.16
C THR A 97 4.21 3.26 -6.69
N GLY A 98 4.42 4.59 -6.57
CA GLY A 98 5.72 5.14 -6.16
C GLY A 98 6.14 4.75 -4.76
N ILE A 99 5.21 4.72 -3.80
CA ILE A 99 5.52 4.30 -2.43
C ILE A 99 5.79 2.78 -2.33
N ALA A 100 5.14 1.97 -3.16
CA ALA A 100 5.42 0.54 -3.22
C ALA A 100 6.82 0.26 -3.79
N VAL A 101 7.24 1.00 -4.82
CA VAL A 101 8.63 0.96 -5.34
C VAL A 101 9.61 1.42 -4.27
N LEU A 102 9.33 2.54 -3.56
CA LEU A 102 10.19 2.99 -2.47
C LEU A 102 10.38 1.90 -1.40
N ALA A 103 9.32 1.21 -1.03
CA ALA A 103 9.37 0.14 -0.02
C ALA A 103 10.32 -1.00 -0.43
N GLY A 104 10.28 -1.42 -1.70
CA GLY A 104 11.23 -2.41 -2.23
C GLY A 104 12.67 -1.89 -2.24
N LEU A 105 12.89 -0.66 -2.70
CA LEU A 105 14.22 -0.05 -2.69
C LEU A 105 14.81 0.09 -1.28
N VAL A 106 13.98 0.35 -0.27
CA VAL A 106 14.41 0.39 1.15
C VAL A 106 14.87 -0.99 1.60
N GLU A 107 14.09 -2.03 1.32
CA GLU A 107 14.40 -3.42 1.67
C GLU A 107 15.73 -3.86 1.03
N ASP A 108 15.88 -3.63 -0.27
CA ASP A 108 17.10 -3.96 -1.02
C ASP A 108 18.32 -3.19 -0.53
N ALA A 109 18.18 -1.89 -0.28
CA ALA A 109 19.26 -1.06 0.21
C ALA A 109 19.72 -1.48 1.61
N VAL A 110 18.78 -1.74 2.53
CA VAL A 110 19.08 -2.23 3.89
C VAL A 110 19.78 -3.59 3.86
N ALA A 111 19.33 -4.49 2.99
CA ALA A 111 19.97 -5.80 2.79
C ALA A 111 21.40 -5.67 2.25
N ALA A 112 21.61 -4.81 1.28
CA ALA A 112 22.92 -4.59 0.65
C ALA A 112 23.93 -3.90 1.59
N LEU A 113 23.48 -2.93 2.40
CA LEU A 113 24.32 -2.17 3.31
C LEU A 113 24.69 -2.95 4.59
N GLY A 114 23.87 -3.88 5.01
CA GLY A 114 24.10 -4.69 6.21
C GLY A 114 23.99 -3.90 7.52
N PRO A 115 24.52 -4.46 8.64
CA PRO A 115 24.57 -3.77 9.93
C PRO A 115 25.61 -2.64 9.91
N GLY A 116 25.45 -1.62 10.74
CA GLY A 116 26.39 -0.49 10.84
C GLY A 116 25.91 0.77 10.12
N TRP A 117 24.74 0.74 9.49
CA TRP A 117 24.05 1.92 8.98
C TRP A 117 22.85 2.26 9.87
N ASP A 118 22.74 3.48 10.31
CA ASP A 118 21.59 3.97 11.05
C ASP A 118 20.41 4.20 10.11
N ILE A 119 19.21 3.89 10.58
CA ILE A 119 17.99 4.06 9.79
C ILE A 119 17.05 5.05 10.49
N GLU A 120 16.65 6.08 9.76
CA GLU A 120 15.66 7.05 10.22
C GLU A 120 14.57 7.20 9.15
N VAL A 121 13.32 7.20 9.57
CA VAL A 121 12.15 7.42 8.71
C VAL A 121 11.54 8.77 9.07
N MET A 122 11.36 9.65 8.10
CA MET A 122 10.65 10.91 8.26
C MET A 122 9.43 10.95 7.36
N GLU A 123 8.29 11.34 7.92
CA GLU A 123 7.06 11.50 7.16
C GLU A 123 6.40 12.86 7.38
N MET A 124 5.75 13.38 6.36
CA MET A 124 5.00 14.63 6.42
C MET A 124 3.61 14.46 5.80
N HIS A 125 2.59 14.90 6.51
CA HIS A 125 1.21 14.94 6.02
C HIS A 125 0.52 16.24 6.39
N HIS A 126 -0.68 16.41 5.81
CA HIS A 126 -1.51 17.58 6.07
C HIS A 126 -1.88 17.73 7.55
N ARG A 127 -2.15 18.97 7.98
CA ARG A 127 -2.48 19.34 9.37
C ARG A 127 -3.68 18.59 9.98
N LYS A 128 -4.54 17.98 9.15
CA LYS A 128 -5.75 17.26 9.60
C LYS A 128 -5.53 15.76 9.80
N LYS A 129 -4.31 15.22 9.57
CA LYS A 129 -4.03 13.80 9.78
C LYS A 129 -3.91 13.53 11.28
N VAL A 130 -4.67 12.54 11.78
CA VAL A 130 -4.79 12.25 13.21
C VAL A 130 -3.78 11.22 13.70
N ASP A 131 -3.47 10.23 12.88
CA ASP A 131 -2.48 9.20 13.21
C ASP A 131 -1.05 9.72 13.00
N SER A 132 -0.15 9.35 13.90
CA SER A 132 1.27 9.72 13.88
C SER A 132 2.08 8.67 14.67
N PRO A 133 3.06 8.02 14.05
CA PRO A 133 3.39 7.99 12.62
C PRO A 133 2.29 7.45 11.71
N SER A 134 2.37 7.74 10.41
CA SER A 134 1.42 7.23 9.42
C SER A 134 1.56 5.73 9.21
N GLY A 135 0.49 5.05 8.77
CA GLY A 135 0.56 3.63 8.40
C GLY A 135 1.62 3.33 7.33
N THR A 136 1.86 4.26 6.40
CA THR A 136 2.94 4.15 5.41
C THR A 136 4.33 4.25 6.05
N ALA A 137 4.51 5.12 7.05
CA ALA A 137 5.78 5.18 7.79
C ALA A 137 6.04 3.87 8.54
N TRP A 138 5.02 3.29 9.17
CA TRP A 138 5.15 1.98 9.80
C TRP A 138 5.49 0.87 8.82
N MET A 139 4.87 0.84 7.65
CA MET A 139 5.23 -0.10 6.58
C MET A 139 6.71 0.07 6.17
N LEU A 140 7.22 1.29 6.04
CA LEU A 140 8.62 1.53 5.70
C LEU A 140 9.56 1.07 6.83
N VAL A 141 9.17 1.24 8.10
CA VAL A 141 9.89 0.69 9.25
C VAL A 141 9.96 -0.83 9.18
N GLU A 142 8.84 -1.50 8.89
CA GLU A 142 8.78 -2.96 8.72
C GLU A 142 9.71 -3.45 7.59
N ARG A 143 9.76 -2.72 6.46
CA ARG A 143 10.66 -3.04 5.34
C ARG A 143 12.12 -2.79 5.66
N ALA A 144 12.41 -1.82 6.54
CA ALA A 144 13.74 -1.51 7.01
C ALA A 144 14.20 -2.39 8.19
N ALA A 145 13.28 -3.11 8.83
CA ALA A 145 13.58 -3.99 9.96
C ALA A 145 14.43 -5.20 9.53
N GLY A 146 15.17 -5.75 10.45
CA GLY A 146 16.10 -6.86 10.24
C GLY A 146 17.54 -6.47 10.53
N ASN A 147 18.47 -7.42 10.40
CA ASN A 147 19.89 -7.23 10.73
C ASN A 147 20.13 -6.69 12.15
N GLY A 148 19.29 -7.13 13.13
CA GLY A 148 19.37 -6.66 14.52
C GLY A 148 18.64 -5.35 14.80
N ARG A 149 17.92 -4.79 13.81
CA ARG A 149 17.09 -3.60 13.96
C ARG A 149 15.63 -4.01 14.05
N ASP A 150 15.07 -3.93 15.23
CA ASP A 150 13.69 -4.35 15.54
C ASP A 150 12.94 -3.35 16.42
N ARG A 151 13.64 -2.31 16.87
CA ARG A 151 13.12 -1.30 17.80
C ARG A 151 12.78 0.01 17.07
N ALA A 152 11.52 0.20 16.75
CA ALA A 152 11.04 1.50 16.28
C ALA A 152 10.99 2.53 17.42
N VAL A 153 11.56 3.71 17.21
CA VAL A 153 11.58 4.81 18.18
C VAL A 153 10.83 6.02 17.56
N PRO A 154 9.54 6.16 17.86
CA PRO A 154 8.78 7.33 17.42
C PRO A 154 9.14 8.55 18.25
N ALA A 155 9.75 9.52 17.60
CA ALA A 155 10.25 10.78 18.15
C ALA A 155 11.36 10.62 19.22
N ARG A 156 12.34 11.51 19.17
CA ARG A 156 13.34 11.70 20.21
C ARG A 156 13.08 13.05 20.87
N VAL A 157 12.74 13.03 22.16
CA VAL A 157 12.38 14.24 22.90
C VAL A 157 13.15 14.29 24.21
N GLY A 158 13.84 15.40 24.46
CA GLY A 158 14.63 15.61 25.68
C GLY A 158 15.98 14.90 25.64
N GLU A 159 16.54 14.60 26.81
CA GLU A 159 17.81 13.89 26.98
C GLU A 159 17.57 12.39 27.02
N VAL A 160 17.53 11.73 25.84
CA VAL A 160 17.23 10.30 25.70
C VAL A 160 18.47 9.42 25.54
N GLY A 161 19.66 10.01 25.65
CA GLY A 161 20.92 9.32 25.43
C GLY A 161 21.27 9.09 23.96
N PRO A 162 22.44 8.49 23.70
CA PRO A 162 22.85 8.13 22.36
C PRO A 162 21.94 7.05 21.76
N ARG A 163 21.86 7.04 20.43
CA ARG A 163 21.18 6.02 19.63
C ARG A 163 21.82 4.64 19.87
N THR A 164 21.01 3.59 19.79
CA THR A 164 21.49 2.19 19.77
C THR A 164 21.40 1.62 18.36
N ASP A 165 22.18 0.57 18.09
CA ASP A 165 22.20 -0.10 16.77
C ASP A 165 20.86 -0.78 16.40
N ALA A 166 20.06 -1.14 17.41
CA ALA A 166 18.76 -1.79 17.21
C ALA A 166 17.64 -0.82 16.81
N GLU A 167 17.88 0.50 16.86
CA GLU A 167 16.84 1.49 16.66
C GLU A 167 16.59 1.81 15.18
N ILE A 168 15.31 1.98 14.82
CA ILE A 168 14.85 2.69 13.63
C ILE A 168 14.08 3.91 14.14
N GLY A 169 14.62 5.11 13.92
CA GLY A 169 13.94 6.34 14.33
C GLY A 169 12.79 6.67 13.38
N VAL A 170 11.70 7.25 13.93
CA VAL A 170 10.54 7.66 13.14
C VAL A 170 10.10 9.06 13.52
N GLN A 171 10.11 9.99 12.57
CA GLN A 171 9.74 11.38 12.79
C GLN A 171 8.51 11.74 11.95
N SER A 172 7.56 12.44 12.57
CA SER A 172 6.31 12.84 11.91
C SER A 172 6.14 14.34 11.89
N LEU A 173 5.92 14.89 10.70
CA LEU A 173 5.61 16.31 10.49
C LEU A 173 4.15 16.47 10.05
N ARG A 174 3.52 17.55 10.51
CA ARG A 174 2.14 17.92 10.13
C ARG A 174 2.09 19.37 9.70
N GLY A 175 1.65 19.61 8.44
CA GLY A 175 1.62 20.98 7.92
C GLY A 175 0.80 21.09 6.64
N GLY A 176 0.21 22.25 6.42
CA GLY A 176 -0.48 22.60 5.20
C GLY A 176 -1.50 21.58 4.74
N ASP A 177 -1.46 21.29 3.45
CA ASP A 177 -2.28 20.35 2.71
C ASP A 177 -1.48 19.15 2.13
N VAL A 178 -0.25 18.94 2.61
CA VAL A 178 0.65 17.87 2.15
C VAL A 178 -0.08 16.54 2.10
N VAL A 179 -0.11 15.91 0.94
CA VAL A 179 -0.83 14.64 0.73
C VAL A 179 -0.11 13.51 1.44
N GLY A 180 1.20 13.43 1.30
CA GLY A 180 2.06 12.49 1.99
C GLY A 180 3.47 12.49 1.41
N GLU A 181 4.46 12.70 2.24
CA GLU A 181 5.88 12.62 1.91
C GLU A 181 6.56 11.66 2.88
N HIS A 182 7.48 10.85 2.39
CA HIS A 182 8.21 9.90 3.19
C HIS A 182 9.67 9.87 2.71
N THR A 183 10.59 9.97 3.65
CA THR A 183 12.01 9.81 3.39
C THR A 183 12.58 8.78 4.35
N VAL A 184 13.32 7.83 3.81
CA VAL A 184 14.14 6.90 4.60
C VAL A 184 15.60 7.33 4.43
N TYR A 185 16.24 7.64 5.54
CA TYR A 185 17.65 7.95 5.63
C TYR A 185 18.40 6.70 6.06
N LEU A 186 19.40 6.33 5.28
CA LEU A 186 20.36 5.29 5.59
C LEU A 186 21.70 6.01 5.82
N VAL A 187 22.17 6.05 7.07
CA VAL A 187 23.27 6.91 7.51
C VAL A 187 24.46 6.07 7.93
N GLY A 188 25.51 6.11 7.14
CA GLY A 188 26.79 5.47 7.40
C GLY A 188 27.82 6.45 7.94
N GLN A 189 29.04 5.96 8.16
CA GLN A 189 30.15 6.81 8.59
C GLN A 189 30.67 7.65 7.41
N GLY A 190 30.40 8.94 7.45
CA GLY A 190 30.84 9.90 6.43
C GLY A 190 29.98 9.98 5.18
N GLU A 191 28.88 9.21 5.10
CA GLU A 191 27.96 9.23 3.97
C GLU A 191 26.52 8.94 4.39
N ARG A 192 25.58 9.25 3.49
CA ARG A 192 24.15 9.03 3.70
C ARG A 192 23.46 8.77 2.37
N ILE A 193 22.50 7.83 2.37
CA ILE A 193 21.56 7.63 1.28
C ILE A 193 20.19 8.14 1.72
N GLU A 194 19.47 8.83 0.86
CA GLU A 194 18.11 9.31 1.07
C GLU A 194 17.19 8.73 0.02
N LEU A 195 16.22 7.94 0.44
CA LEU A 195 15.17 7.39 -0.43
C LEU A 195 13.87 8.13 -0.14
N THR A 196 13.41 8.93 -1.10
CA THR A 196 12.29 9.86 -0.88
C THR A 196 11.16 9.65 -1.88
N HIS A 197 9.94 9.59 -1.35
CA HIS A 197 8.70 9.66 -2.13
C HIS A 197 7.88 10.86 -1.69
N ARG A 198 7.41 11.67 -2.66
CA ARG A 198 6.50 12.80 -2.43
C ARG A 198 5.25 12.62 -3.27
N CYS A 199 4.11 12.69 -2.65
CA CYS A 199 2.81 12.63 -3.31
C CYS A 199 2.13 14.00 -3.29
N TRP A 200 1.81 14.53 -4.46
CA TRP A 200 1.12 15.82 -4.62
C TRP A 200 -0.37 15.67 -4.92
N ASP A 201 -0.78 14.50 -5.45
CA ASP A 201 -2.14 14.24 -5.89
C ASP A 201 -2.63 12.89 -5.35
N ARG A 202 -3.74 12.92 -4.61
CA ARG A 202 -4.37 11.70 -4.06
C ARG A 202 -4.89 10.75 -5.13
N LEU A 203 -5.13 11.22 -6.35
CA LEU A 203 -5.52 10.36 -7.47
C LEU A 203 -4.45 9.32 -7.80
N THR A 204 -3.19 9.53 -7.40
CA THR A 204 -2.11 8.55 -7.49
C THR A 204 -2.49 7.20 -6.86
N PHE A 205 -3.14 7.21 -5.69
CA PHE A 205 -3.59 5.98 -5.04
C PHE A 205 -4.73 5.31 -5.81
N ALA A 206 -5.67 6.10 -6.31
CA ALA A 206 -6.77 5.59 -7.12
C ALA A 206 -6.27 4.99 -8.46
N ARG A 207 -5.32 5.66 -9.14
CA ARG A 207 -4.67 5.11 -10.34
C ARG A 207 -3.95 3.80 -10.04
N GLY A 208 -3.31 3.67 -8.90
CA GLY A 208 -2.72 2.42 -8.44
C GLY A 208 -3.76 1.33 -8.23
N GLY A 209 -4.91 1.64 -7.61
CA GLY A 209 -6.04 0.70 -7.48
C GLY A 209 -6.57 0.22 -8.83
N LEU A 210 -6.69 1.10 -9.83
CA LEU A 210 -7.07 0.72 -11.19
C LEU A 210 -6.00 -0.15 -11.89
N ARG A 211 -4.73 0.07 -11.61
CA ARG A 211 -3.65 -0.81 -12.06
C ARG A 211 -3.81 -2.21 -11.48
N VAL A 212 -4.09 -2.33 -10.18
CA VAL A 212 -4.37 -3.61 -9.53
C VAL A 212 -5.59 -4.29 -10.14
N ALA A 213 -6.68 -3.55 -10.40
CA ALA A 213 -7.87 -4.10 -11.04
C ALA A 213 -7.54 -4.78 -12.38
N ARG A 214 -6.76 -4.14 -13.23
CA ARG A 214 -6.33 -4.73 -14.50
C ARG A 214 -5.45 -5.95 -14.30
N TRP A 215 -4.49 -5.87 -13.38
CA TRP A 215 -3.59 -6.97 -13.06
C TRP A 215 -4.35 -8.21 -12.57
N LEU A 216 -5.37 -8.02 -11.74
CA LEU A 216 -6.24 -9.09 -11.25
C LEU A 216 -7.05 -9.77 -12.37
N CYS A 217 -7.43 -9.02 -13.41
CA CYS A 217 -8.21 -9.52 -14.54
C CYS A 217 -7.36 -10.08 -15.68
N GLU A 218 -6.04 -10.15 -15.54
CA GLU A 218 -5.18 -10.77 -16.55
C GLU A 218 -5.45 -12.27 -16.67
N ALA A 219 -5.52 -12.74 -17.91
CA ALA A 219 -5.76 -14.15 -18.18
C ALA A 219 -4.72 -15.05 -17.48
N GLY A 220 -5.19 -16.10 -16.83
CA GLY A 220 -4.33 -17.05 -16.12
C GLY A 220 -3.87 -16.60 -14.73
N ARG A 221 -4.40 -15.49 -14.18
CA ARG A 221 -4.09 -15.10 -12.81
C ARG A 221 -4.53 -16.18 -11.84
N GLN A 222 -3.58 -16.79 -11.14
CA GLN A 222 -3.84 -17.86 -10.22
C GLN A 222 -4.45 -17.34 -8.91
N PRO A 223 -5.25 -18.16 -8.20
CA PRO A 223 -5.62 -17.90 -6.82
C PRO A 223 -4.36 -17.65 -5.96
N GLY A 224 -4.47 -16.76 -4.97
CA GLY A 224 -3.36 -16.40 -4.09
C GLY A 224 -3.58 -15.06 -3.41
N LEU A 225 -2.88 -14.86 -2.30
CA LEU A 225 -2.83 -13.59 -1.62
C LEU A 225 -1.59 -12.81 -2.07
N TYR A 226 -1.83 -11.66 -2.67
CA TYR A 226 -0.82 -10.82 -3.31
C TYR A 226 -0.71 -9.46 -2.64
N SER A 227 0.43 -8.82 -2.85
CA SER A 227 0.75 -7.47 -2.42
C SER A 227 0.90 -6.50 -3.61
N MET A 228 1.12 -5.21 -3.34
CA MET A 228 1.52 -4.24 -4.38
C MET A 228 2.86 -4.60 -5.03
N ALA A 229 3.78 -5.23 -4.30
CA ALA A 229 5.07 -5.66 -4.86
C ALA A 229 4.87 -6.71 -5.96
N ASP A 230 3.98 -7.69 -5.73
CA ASP A 230 3.65 -8.73 -6.72
C ASP A 230 3.02 -8.15 -7.99
N VAL A 231 2.15 -7.14 -7.82
CA VAL A 231 1.53 -6.41 -8.94
C VAL A 231 2.58 -5.65 -9.77
N LEU A 232 3.64 -5.14 -9.14
CA LEU A 232 4.69 -4.39 -9.81
C LEU A 232 5.71 -5.32 -10.49
N ALA A 233 6.12 -6.42 -9.84
CA ALA A 233 7.07 -7.38 -10.38
C ALA A 233 6.61 -8.03 -11.71
N ALA A 234 5.31 -8.28 -11.85
CA ALA A 234 4.74 -8.80 -13.10
C ALA A 234 4.82 -7.84 -14.29
N ALA A 235 5.06 -6.53 -14.07
CA ALA A 235 5.22 -5.56 -15.14
C ALA A 235 6.62 -5.62 -15.77
N ASP A 236 7.65 -6.00 -15.01
CA ASP A 236 9.03 -6.10 -15.51
C ASP A 236 9.21 -7.27 -16.48
N GLN A 237 8.47 -8.35 -16.31
CA GLN A 237 8.53 -9.52 -17.21
C GLN A 237 8.01 -9.23 -18.62
N ARG A 238 7.19 -8.17 -18.80
CA ARG A 238 6.65 -7.77 -20.11
C ARG A 238 7.53 -6.79 -20.87
N ALA A 239 8.41 -6.07 -20.15
CA ALA A 239 9.35 -5.15 -20.79
C ALA A 239 10.57 -5.87 -21.40
N THR A 240 10.74 -7.16 -21.08
CA THR A 240 11.86 -8.01 -21.50
C THR A 240 11.46 -9.12 -22.49
N SER A 241 10.19 -9.21 -22.85
CA SER A 241 9.61 -10.11 -23.88
C SER A 241 9.10 -9.30 -25.08
#